data_bece5de0622e552366eac84f7c9520da
#
_entry.id   bece5de0622e552366eac84f7c9520da
#
_cell.length_a   1.000
_cell.length_b   1.000
_cell.length_c   1.000
_cell.angle_alpha   90.00
_cell.angle_beta   90.00
_cell.angle_gamma   90.00
#
_symmetry.space_group_name_H-M   'P 1'
#
loop_
_entity.id
_entity.type
_entity.pdbx_description
1 polymer ?
#
loop_
_entity_poly.entity_id
_entity_poly.type
_entity_poly.pdbx_seq_one_letter_code
_entity_poly.pdbx_strand_id
1 'polypeptide(L)'
;MYPILKKDIEVSEALLSDTDLQGYKEKGWIVPKWEFPTELIFQMREEYNALLERNSNLSSDIMMAPHQTRGGSMGVVGSEKWLEFATHPAVMTIARQLIGPDIILWGTTIFGKPPHNGKETPWYQDGDYYPIKPLEVL
;
A
#
# COMPACT_ATOMS: atom_id res chain seq x y z
N MET A 1 0.88 19.63 0.92
CA MET A 1 1.26 19.35 2.32
C MET A 1 0.35 18.23 2.77
N TYR A 2 0.85 17.01 2.87
CA TYR A 2 0.07 15.85 3.31
C TYR A 2 -0.21 16.00 4.81
N PRO A 3 -1.42 15.68 5.28
CA PRO A 3 -1.70 15.70 6.70
C PRO A 3 -0.75 14.72 7.40
N ILE A 4 -0.02 15.22 8.37
CA ILE A 4 0.76 14.39 9.30
C ILE A 4 -0.26 13.48 9.98
N LEU A 5 -0.11 12.18 9.76
CA LEU A 5 -0.96 11.18 10.40
C LEU A 5 -0.99 11.43 11.91
N LYS A 6 -2.20 11.51 12.47
CA LYS A 6 -2.41 11.73 13.89
C LYS A 6 -1.63 10.71 14.71
N LYS A 7 -1.01 11.19 15.76
CA LYS A 7 -0.11 10.49 16.67
C LYS A 7 -0.72 9.30 17.45
N ASP A 8 -2.01 9.04 17.26
CA ASP A 8 -2.81 8.14 18.10
C ASP A 8 -3.30 6.89 17.35
N ILE A 9 -2.48 6.32 16.46
CA ILE A 9 -2.75 4.95 16.03
C ILE A 9 -2.28 4.07 17.19
N GLU A 10 -3.25 3.55 17.95
CA GLU A 10 -2.96 2.54 18.97
C GLU A 10 -2.12 1.43 18.32
N VAL A 11 -0.93 1.24 18.87
CA VAL A 11 -0.05 0.15 18.44
C VAL A 11 -0.73 -1.14 18.89
N SER A 12 -1.32 -1.85 17.95
CA SER A 12 -1.85 -3.18 18.21
C SER A 12 -0.72 -4.11 18.67
N GLU A 13 -1.06 -5.24 19.29
CA GLU A 13 -0.11 -6.30 19.59
C GLU A 13 0.70 -6.65 18.34
N ALA A 14 1.96 -7.11 18.53
CA ALA A 14 2.82 -7.53 17.44
C ALA A 14 2.12 -8.58 16.55
N LEU A 15 2.07 -8.33 15.26
CA LEU A 15 1.44 -9.22 14.28
C LEU A 15 2.44 -10.18 13.63
N LEU A 16 3.73 -9.84 13.68
CA LEU A 16 4.81 -10.68 13.19
C LEU A 16 5.56 -11.29 14.37
N SER A 17 5.84 -12.58 14.29
CA SER A 17 6.70 -13.27 15.24
C SER A 17 8.19 -12.98 14.99
N ASP A 18 9.05 -13.29 15.95
CA ASP A 18 10.50 -13.19 15.77
C ASP A 18 10.99 -14.05 14.57
N THR A 19 10.35 -15.20 14.33
CA THR A 19 10.65 -16.05 13.19
C THR A 19 10.29 -15.36 11.88
N ASP A 20 9.15 -14.63 11.81
CA ASP A 20 8.77 -13.87 10.63
C ASP A 20 9.77 -12.74 10.36
N LEU A 21 10.17 -12.00 11.40
CA LEU A 21 11.16 -10.93 11.32
C LEU A 21 12.52 -11.44 10.85
N GLN A 22 12.98 -12.57 11.38
CA GLN A 22 14.21 -13.21 10.92
C GLN A 22 14.11 -13.67 9.48
N GLY A 23 12.98 -14.31 9.11
CA GLY A 23 12.72 -14.76 7.75
C GLY A 23 12.73 -13.60 6.75
N TYR A 24 12.16 -12.45 7.13
CA TYR A 24 12.20 -11.24 6.29
C TYR A 24 13.64 -10.73 6.08
N LYS A 25 14.45 -10.67 7.15
CA LYS A 25 15.86 -10.24 7.05
C LYS A 25 16.69 -11.13 6.14
N GLU A 26 16.43 -12.44 6.14
CA GLU A 26 17.17 -13.41 5.36
C GLU A 26 16.73 -13.47 3.87
N LYS A 27 15.44 -13.33 3.61
CA LYS A 27 14.82 -13.58 2.30
C LYS A 27 14.35 -12.31 1.57
N GLY A 28 14.16 -11.22 2.31
CA GLY A 28 13.59 -9.98 1.78
C GLY A 28 12.06 -10.01 1.63
N TRP A 29 11.39 -11.08 2.06
CA TRP A 29 9.93 -11.19 2.02
C TRP A 29 9.40 -12.15 3.08
N ILE A 30 8.14 -11.96 3.46
CA ILE A 30 7.37 -12.85 4.32
C ILE A 30 5.90 -12.90 3.88
N VAL A 31 5.20 -13.95 4.28
CA VAL A 31 3.74 -14.01 4.23
C VAL A 31 3.26 -14.08 5.68
N PRO A 32 2.75 -12.97 6.23
CA PRO A 32 2.26 -12.97 7.61
C PRO A 32 1.05 -13.88 7.75
N LYS A 33 0.89 -14.45 8.95
CA LYS A 33 -0.31 -15.28 9.27
C LYS A 33 -1.56 -14.42 9.48
N TRP A 34 -1.38 -13.14 9.69
CA TRP A 34 -2.50 -12.20 9.84
C TRP A 34 -3.22 -11.99 8.51
N GLU A 35 -4.53 -12.00 8.54
CA GLU A 35 -5.38 -11.78 7.37
C GLU A 35 -6.27 -10.56 7.58
N PHE A 36 -6.54 -9.83 6.52
CA PHE A 36 -7.52 -8.75 6.57
C PHE A 36 -8.92 -9.28 6.87
N PRO A 37 -9.70 -8.59 7.73
CA PRO A 37 -11.10 -8.92 7.89
C PRO A 37 -11.83 -8.98 6.56
N THR A 38 -12.67 -9.98 6.36
CA THR A 38 -13.41 -10.19 5.11
C THR A 38 -14.19 -8.94 4.70
N GLU A 39 -14.81 -8.26 5.67
CA GLU A 39 -15.55 -7.02 5.44
C GLU A 39 -14.66 -5.91 4.87
N LEU A 40 -13.43 -5.78 5.37
CA LEU A 40 -12.48 -4.79 4.84
C LEU A 40 -12.09 -5.12 3.39
N ILE A 41 -11.90 -6.39 3.07
CA ILE A 41 -11.63 -6.83 1.70
C ILE A 41 -12.80 -6.50 0.77
N PHE A 42 -14.04 -6.66 1.23
CA PHE A 42 -15.21 -6.26 0.45
C PHE A 42 -15.23 -4.74 0.20
N GLN A 43 -15.00 -3.93 1.23
CA GLN A 43 -14.93 -2.48 1.09
C GLN A 43 -13.82 -2.03 0.12
N MET A 44 -12.64 -2.65 0.19
CA MET A 44 -11.54 -2.38 -0.75
C MET A 44 -11.93 -2.73 -2.19
N ARG A 45 -12.66 -3.85 -2.39
CA ARG A 45 -13.13 -4.27 -3.72
C ARG A 45 -14.18 -3.32 -4.29
N GLU A 46 -15.13 -2.90 -3.47
CA GLU A 46 -16.14 -1.90 -3.88
C GLU A 46 -15.48 -0.57 -4.25
N GLU A 47 -14.53 -0.10 -3.45
CA GLU A 47 -13.81 1.12 -3.74
C GLU A 47 -12.94 1.00 -4.99
N TYR A 48 -12.37 -0.19 -5.26
CA TYR A 48 -11.65 -0.45 -6.50
C TYR A 48 -12.56 -0.38 -7.73
N ASN A 49 -13.75 -0.99 -7.68
CA ASN A 49 -14.72 -0.90 -8.76
C ASN A 49 -15.13 0.55 -9.01
N ALA A 50 -15.44 1.31 -7.96
CA ALA A 50 -15.77 2.72 -8.06
C ALA A 50 -14.59 3.57 -8.60
N LEU A 51 -13.35 3.21 -8.27
CA LEU A 51 -12.16 3.85 -8.82
C LEU A 51 -12.06 3.62 -10.34
N LEU A 52 -12.29 2.39 -10.82
CA LEU A 52 -12.29 2.07 -12.25
C LEU A 52 -13.39 2.83 -13.00
N GLU A 53 -14.59 2.91 -12.44
CA GLU A 53 -15.71 3.65 -13.03
C GLU A 53 -15.39 5.15 -13.16
N ARG A 54 -14.86 5.77 -12.11
CA ARG A 54 -14.45 7.19 -12.11
C ARG A 54 -13.35 7.49 -13.13
N ASN A 55 -12.54 6.51 -13.47
CA ASN A 55 -11.38 6.65 -14.35
C ASN A 55 -11.47 5.76 -15.58
N SER A 56 -12.67 5.56 -16.12
CA SER A 56 -12.91 4.66 -17.25
C SER A 56 -12.17 5.03 -18.54
N ASN A 57 -11.64 6.25 -18.63
CA ASN A 57 -10.80 6.74 -19.71
C ASN A 57 -9.29 6.49 -19.51
N LEU A 58 -8.89 5.97 -18.36
CA LEU A 58 -7.50 5.65 -18.04
C LEU A 58 -7.26 4.14 -18.12
N SER A 59 -5.97 3.76 -18.27
CA SER A 59 -5.59 2.35 -18.14
C SER A 59 -5.77 1.88 -16.69
N SER A 60 -6.36 0.69 -16.52
CA SER A 60 -6.48 0.04 -15.21
C SER A 60 -5.19 -0.67 -14.76
N ASP A 61 -4.16 -0.73 -15.61
CA ASP A 61 -2.91 -1.44 -15.30
C ASP A 61 -2.17 -0.83 -14.10
N ILE A 62 -2.25 0.49 -13.96
CA ILE A 62 -1.64 1.23 -12.85
C ILE A 62 -2.45 2.48 -12.51
N MET A 63 -2.83 2.61 -11.26
CA MET A 63 -3.53 3.76 -10.70
C MET A 63 -2.66 4.39 -9.60
N MET A 64 -1.96 5.48 -9.93
CA MET A 64 -1.09 6.17 -8.97
C MET A 64 -1.86 7.16 -8.12
N ALA A 65 -1.50 7.22 -6.84
CA ALA A 65 -2.08 8.12 -5.85
C ALA A 65 -3.63 8.07 -5.78
N PRO A 66 -4.25 6.86 -5.71
CA PRO A 66 -5.70 6.70 -5.69
C PRO A 66 -6.38 7.36 -4.49
N HIS A 67 -5.63 7.82 -3.50
CA HIS A 67 -6.13 8.60 -2.36
C HIS A 67 -6.38 10.08 -2.68
N GLN A 68 -5.96 10.56 -3.84
CA GLN A 68 -6.16 11.96 -4.24
C GLN A 68 -7.51 12.14 -4.95
N THR A 69 -8.30 13.10 -4.47
CA THR A 69 -9.67 13.34 -4.95
C THR A 69 -9.77 14.31 -6.14
N ARG A 70 -8.68 15.03 -6.46
CA ARG A 70 -8.65 16.12 -7.47
C ARG A 70 -7.73 15.84 -8.66
N GLY A 71 -7.65 14.59 -9.08
CA GLY A 71 -6.75 14.21 -10.17
C GLY A 71 -5.28 14.29 -9.73
N GLY A 72 -4.79 13.20 -9.17
CA GLY A 72 -3.41 13.03 -8.77
C GLY A 72 -2.47 12.79 -9.95
N SER A 73 -1.31 12.24 -9.66
CA SER A 73 -0.36 11.75 -10.66
C SER A 73 -1.08 10.90 -11.70
N MET A 74 -0.80 11.11 -12.97
CA MET A 74 -1.43 10.43 -14.10
C MET A 74 -2.95 10.71 -14.27
N GLY A 75 -3.49 11.74 -13.61
CA GLY A 75 -4.88 12.15 -13.76
C GLY A 75 -5.90 11.28 -13.02
N VAL A 76 -5.46 10.35 -12.17
CA VAL A 76 -6.35 9.48 -11.41
C VAL A 76 -7.19 10.29 -10.41
N VAL A 77 -8.51 10.16 -10.50
CA VAL A 77 -9.47 10.73 -9.54
C VAL A 77 -9.86 9.64 -8.55
N GLY A 78 -9.34 9.72 -7.34
CA GLY A 78 -9.50 8.70 -6.32
C GLY A 78 -10.44 9.08 -5.17
N SER A 79 -10.23 8.48 -4.02
CA SER A 79 -10.91 8.81 -2.77
C SER A 79 -9.97 8.66 -1.57
N GLU A 80 -10.29 9.38 -0.47
CA GLU A 80 -9.52 9.31 0.77
C GLU A 80 -9.55 7.92 1.43
N LYS A 81 -10.51 7.06 1.09
CA LYS A 81 -10.58 5.69 1.59
C LYS A 81 -9.31 4.88 1.29
N TRP A 82 -8.62 5.17 0.19
CA TRP A 82 -7.34 4.52 -0.11
C TRP A 82 -6.24 4.88 0.88
N LEU A 83 -6.31 6.07 1.47
CA LEU A 83 -5.41 6.43 2.58
C LEU A 83 -5.77 5.66 3.85
N GLU A 84 -7.06 5.50 4.15
CA GLU A 84 -7.53 4.71 5.30
C GLU A 84 -7.07 3.25 5.19
N PHE A 85 -7.19 2.63 4.02
CA PHE A 85 -6.69 1.28 3.78
C PHE A 85 -5.17 1.16 3.95
N ALA A 86 -4.42 2.09 3.36
CA ALA A 86 -2.96 2.11 3.45
C ALA A 86 -2.44 2.37 4.87
N THR A 87 -3.21 3.08 5.69
CA THR A 87 -2.88 3.38 7.08
C THR A 87 -3.67 2.54 8.09
N HIS A 88 -4.25 1.42 7.63
CA HIS A 88 -4.92 0.49 8.54
C HIS A 88 -3.99 0.07 9.67
N PRO A 89 -4.45 0.02 10.94
CA PRO A 89 -3.59 -0.26 12.09
C PRO A 89 -2.71 -1.49 11.95
N ALA A 90 -3.22 -2.57 11.37
CA ALA A 90 -2.44 -3.78 11.14
C ALA A 90 -1.31 -3.57 10.11
N VAL A 91 -1.56 -2.84 9.02
CA VAL A 91 -0.53 -2.50 8.02
C VAL A 91 0.58 -1.68 8.68
N MET A 92 0.19 -0.66 9.45
CA MET A 92 1.13 0.20 10.16
C MET A 92 1.93 -0.56 11.23
N THR A 93 1.32 -1.53 11.92
CA THR A 93 1.98 -2.39 12.89
C THR A 93 3.03 -3.26 12.21
N ILE A 94 2.67 -3.93 11.11
CA ILE A 94 3.59 -4.77 10.33
C ILE A 94 4.76 -3.92 9.80
N ALA A 95 4.48 -2.78 9.19
CA ALA A 95 5.52 -1.89 8.68
C ALA A 95 6.50 -1.46 9.79
N ARG A 96 5.99 -1.07 10.97
CA ARG A 96 6.83 -0.71 12.12
C ARG A 96 7.68 -1.86 12.64
N GLN A 97 7.17 -3.07 12.61
CA GLN A 97 7.95 -4.24 13.02
C GLN A 97 9.08 -4.55 12.04
N LEU A 98 8.93 -4.22 10.74
CA LEU A 98 9.92 -4.49 9.71
C LEU A 98 11.01 -3.41 9.61
N ILE A 99 10.63 -2.13 9.60
CA ILE A 99 11.55 -1.00 9.36
C ILE A 99 11.64 0.00 10.52
N GLY A 100 11.04 -0.29 11.66
CA GLY A 100 11.11 0.57 12.85
C GLY A 100 9.91 1.52 13.01
N PRO A 101 9.88 2.27 14.13
CA PRO A 101 8.70 3.05 14.54
C PRO A 101 8.47 4.32 13.70
N ASP A 102 9.53 4.90 13.15
CA ASP A 102 9.49 6.17 12.44
C ASP A 102 9.32 5.93 10.95
N ILE A 103 8.08 5.79 10.53
CA ILE A 103 7.72 5.48 9.15
C ILE A 103 6.97 6.63 8.46
N ILE A 104 7.16 6.75 7.17
CA ILE A 104 6.47 7.70 6.31
C ILE A 104 5.76 6.92 5.20
N LEU A 105 4.46 7.15 5.03
CA LEU A 105 3.76 6.67 3.85
C LEU A 105 4.14 7.57 2.66
N TRP A 106 4.97 7.07 1.78
CA TRP A 106 5.43 7.79 0.59
C TRP A 106 4.31 7.97 -0.43
N GLY A 107 3.53 6.93 -0.66
CA GLY A 107 2.43 6.96 -1.60
C GLY A 107 1.66 5.65 -1.62
N THR A 108 0.61 5.63 -2.41
CA THR A 108 -0.17 4.42 -2.69
C THR A 108 -0.30 4.25 -4.19
N THR A 109 -0.23 3.02 -4.65
CA THR A 109 -0.41 2.67 -6.06
C THR A 109 -1.19 1.36 -6.14
N ILE A 110 -2.11 1.29 -7.07
CA ILE A 110 -2.84 0.06 -7.38
C ILE A 110 -2.36 -0.47 -8.72
N PHE A 111 -1.87 -1.69 -8.72
CA PHE A 111 -1.54 -2.44 -9.93
C PHE A 111 -2.69 -3.38 -10.24
N GLY A 112 -3.36 -3.14 -11.37
CA GLY A 112 -4.43 -3.99 -11.86
C GLY A 112 -3.95 -4.84 -13.04
N LYS A 113 -4.36 -6.10 -13.09
CA LYS A 113 -4.16 -6.95 -14.27
C LYS A 113 -5.53 -7.42 -14.77
N PRO A 114 -6.11 -6.74 -15.76
CA PRO A 114 -7.38 -7.18 -16.34
C PRO A 114 -7.20 -8.57 -16.96
N PRO A 115 -8.24 -9.41 -16.93
CA PRO A 115 -8.21 -10.72 -17.57
C PRO A 115 -7.91 -10.58 -19.06
N HIS A 116 -7.13 -11.49 -19.59
CA HIS A 116 -6.76 -11.60 -21.03
C HIS A 116 -5.79 -10.52 -21.55
N ASN A 117 -5.81 -9.29 -21.04
CA ASN A 117 -5.04 -8.15 -21.58
C ASN A 117 -4.03 -7.57 -20.58
N GLY A 118 -3.88 -8.19 -19.42
CA GLY A 118 -2.93 -7.72 -18.39
C GLY A 118 -1.50 -7.75 -18.90
N LYS A 119 -0.77 -6.64 -18.68
CA LYS A 119 0.63 -6.52 -19.09
C LYS A 119 1.55 -7.26 -18.13
N GLU A 120 2.66 -7.72 -18.66
CA GLU A 120 3.76 -8.24 -17.85
C GLU A 120 4.36 -7.12 -17.00
N THR A 121 4.68 -7.45 -15.74
CA THR A 121 5.47 -6.57 -14.87
C THR A 121 6.87 -7.15 -14.82
N PRO A 122 7.89 -6.47 -15.33
CA PRO A 122 9.27 -6.95 -15.28
C PRO A 122 9.77 -6.98 -13.83
N TRP A 123 10.80 -7.76 -13.56
CA TRP A 123 11.51 -7.72 -12.29
C TRP A 123 12.22 -6.37 -12.12
N TYR A 124 12.08 -5.72 -10.97
CA TYR A 124 12.73 -4.45 -10.66
C TYR A 124 12.99 -4.34 -9.15
N GLN A 125 13.78 -3.36 -8.77
CA GLN A 125 14.02 -2.98 -7.37
C GLN A 125 13.65 -1.51 -7.18
N ASP A 126 12.80 -1.24 -6.19
CA ASP A 126 12.40 0.13 -5.85
C ASP A 126 13.58 0.97 -5.34
N GLY A 127 14.58 0.32 -4.76
CA GLY A 127 15.77 0.98 -4.23
C GLY A 127 16.52 1.88 -5.22
N ASP A 128 16.50 1.55 -6.50
CA ASP A 128 17.12 2.38 -7.55
C ASP A 128 16.30 3.63 -7.88
N TYR A 129 15.07 3.67 -7.42
CA TYR A 129 14.11 4.72 -7.79
C TYR A 129 13.99 5.83 -6.74
N TYR A 130 14.23 5.51 -5.46
CA TYR A 130 14.01 6.46 -4.37
C TYR A 130 15.29 7.15 -3.92
N PRO A 131 15.39 8.49 -4.03
CA PRO A 131 16.57 9.25 -3.59
C PRO A 131 16.56 9.48 -2.06
N ILE A 132 16.39 8.42 -1.27
CA ILE A 132 16.34 8.48 0.19
C ILE A 132 17.55 7.81 0.84
N LYS A 133 17.95 8.30 2.00
CA LYS A 133 19.06 7.76 2.80
C LYS A 133 18.71 7.80 4.29
N PRO A 134 18.86 6.68 5.04
CA PRO A 134 19.15 5.35 4.52
C PRO A 134 18.03 4.84 3.61
N LEU A 135 18.33 3.91 2.71
CA LEU A 135 17.33 3.29 1.85
C LEU A 135 16.63 2.17 2.58
N GLU A 136 15.56 2.51 3.28
CA GLU A 136 14.68 1.59 3.98
C GLU A 136 13.26 1.77 3.43
N VAL A 137 12.87 0.89 2.51
CA VAL A 137 11.57 0.92 1.82
C VAL A 137 10.93 -0.45 1.93
N LEU A 138 9.62 -0.49 2.16
CA LEU A 138 8.76 -1.68 2.12
C LEU A 138 7.84 -1.62 0.91
#